data_341698781df4fb6b5ec58c0a529be11d
#
_entry.id   341698781df4fb6b5ec58c0a529be11d
#
_cell.length_a   1.000
_cell.length_b   1.000
_cell.length_c   1.000
_cell.angle_alpha   90.00
_cell.angle_beta   90.00
_cell.angle_gamma   90.00
#
_symmetry.space_group_name_H-M   'P 1'
#
loop_
_entity.id
_entity.type
_entity.pdbx_description
1 polymer ?
#
loop_
_entity_poly.entity_id
_entity_poly.type
_entity_poly.pdbx_seq_one_letter_code
_entity_poly.pdbx_strand_id
1 'polypeptide(L)'
;MGAGLDGRLYTDLSEVGRDKATIPNDKFYLRTRASEFLRAGEPWEIKVTGLIKQPIKIGLPDLQKRSRPAGLHLLECSGNVREAHFGMLSVADWAGTRVSEILDSVKVEKAASHVLISGFDRYPDTSSSSLPGASWIFSVDELKASNAFFATAMNGSSLPKDHGFPIRLVVPGWYGCTCIKWVDEIQLLGEDAPTTSQMREFASRTMQQGVPERVRDYRPPVIEQAAMPVRVEKWIVDQKINYRVHGIAWGGARPVSGLGIRFNSEEAYVPVDSFMQTGNDPWSFWVHAWAPTKPGTYFIQLRVKDAVPARRLNAGFYVRSVEVAEV
;
A
#
# COMPACT_ATOMS: atom_id res chain seq x y z
N MET A 1 -7.57 14.84 11.91
CA MET A 1 -7.32 13.41 12.20
C MET A 1 -8.30 12.96 13.29
N GLY A 2 -8.79 11.72 13.23
CA GLY A 2 -9.64 11.13 14.27
C GLY A 2 -8.90 10.91 15.59
N ALA A 3 -9.63 10.54 16.65
CA ALA A 3 -9.06 10.25 17.97
C ALA A 3 -8.63 8.78 18.08
N GLY A 4 -7.73 8.47 19.02
CA GLY A 4 -7.28 7.12 19.31
C GLY A 4 -6.76 6.35 18.08
N LEU A 5 -7.09 5.07 17.99
CA LEU A 5 -6.72 4.19 16.89
C LEU A 5 -7.17 4.69 15.50
N ASP A 6 -8.27 5.42 15.41
CA ASP A 6 -8.93 5.83 14.17
C ASP A 6 -8.35 7.09 13.51
N GLY A 7 -7.09 7.41 13.73
CA GLY A 7 -6.43 8.49 12.99
C GLY A 7 -6.51 8.26 11.47
N ARG A 8 -7.04 9.26 10.74
CA ARG A 8 -7.17 9.21 9.28
C ARG A 8 -6.50 10.42 8.65
N LEU A 9 -5.61 10.15 7.70
CA LEU A 9 -5.06 11.14 6.79
C LEU A 9 -5.14 10.54 5.38
N TYR A 10 -5.64 11.31 4.45
CA TYR A 10 -5.75 10.92 3.05
C TYR A 10 -4.78 11.74 2.20
N THR A 11 -4.06 11.08 1.32
CA THR A 11 -3.20 11.76 0.34
C THR A 11 -4.09 12.49 -0.67
N ASP A 12 -3.78 13.74 -0.94
CA ASP A 12 -4.37 14.46 -2.07
C ASP A 12 -3.69 14.01 -3.37
N LEU A 13 -4.34 13.10 -4.08
CA LEU A 13 -3.84 12.56 -5.33
C LEU A 13 -3.91 13.55 -6.50
N SER A 14 -4.65 14.66 -6.37
CA SER A 14 -4.71 15.70 -7.42
C SER A 14 -3.39 16.46 -7.56
N GLU A 15 -2.57 16.50 -6.50
CA GLU A 15 -1.25 17.13 -6.50
C GLU A 15 -0.14 16.22 -7.05
N VAL A 16 -0.44 14.92 -7.24
CA VAL A 16 0.56 13.93 -7.69
C VAL A 16 0.84 14.09 -9.18
N GLY A 17 2.09 14.01 -9.55
CA GLY A 17 2.55 14.12 -10.91
C GLY A 17 4.00 13.65 -11.05
N ARG A 18 4.53 13.69 -12.27
CA ARG A 18 5.87 13.22 -12.57
C ARG A 18 6.95 13.87 -11.68
N ASP A 19 6.84 15.17 -11.46
CA ASP A 19 7.81 15.94 -10.66
C ASP A 19 7.53 15.87 -9.15
N LYS A 20 6.43 15.21 -8.77
CA LYS A 20 5.98 15.00 -7.39
C LYS A 20 5.52 13.55 -7.20
N ALA A 21 6.40 12.62 -7.54
CA ALA A 21 6.08 11.18 -7.46
C ALA A 21 6.15 10.61 -6.04
N THR A 22 6.84 11.28 -5.12
CA THR A 22 6.89 10.91 -3.69
C THR A 22 6.00 11.82 -2.87
N ILE A 23 5.36 11.24 -1.85
CA ILE A 23 4.49 11.95 -0.93
C ILE A 23 5.28 12.32 0.33
N PRO A 24 5.33 13.59 0.74
CA PRO A 24 5.97 14.01 1.98
C PRO A 24 5.41 13.27 3.20
N ASN A 25 6.24 13.07 4.23
CA ASN A 25 5.88 12.27 5.41
C ASN A 25 4.62 12.78 6.14
N ASP A 26 4.41 14.06 6.18
CA ASP A 26 3.24 14.72 6.80
C ASP A 26 1.96 14.64 5.95
N LYS A 27 2.08 14.32 4.66
CA LYS A 27 0.97 14.12 3.71
C LYS A 27 0.74 12.66 3.33
N PHE A 28 1.64 11.75 3.72
CA PHE A 28 1.51 10.31 3.46
C PHE A 28 0.29 9.75 4.20
N TYR A 29 -0.53 8.95 3.53
CA TYR A 29 -1.79 8.48 4.11
C TYR A 29 -1.59 7.76 5.45
N LEU A 30 -2.57 7.96 6.33
CA LEU A 30 -2.63 7.32 7.63
C LEU A 30 -3.97 6.60 7.80
N ARG A 31 -3.93 5.36 8.28
CA ARG A 31 -5.12 4.57 8.62
C ARG A 31 -5.32 4.51 10.13
N THR A 32 -4.22 4.32 10.86
CA THR A 32 -4.18 4.21 12.32
C THR A 32 -3.08 5.09 12.88
N ARG A 33 -3.33 5.75 14.01
CA ARG A 33 -2.35 6.56 14.75
C ARG A 33 -1.50 5.69 15.65
N ALA A 34 -0.34 6.22 16.05
CA ALA A 34 0.44 5.63 17.12
C ALA A 34 -0.30 5.71 18.46
N SER A 35 -0.19 4.63 19.22
CA SER A 35 -0.68 4.60 20.60
C SER A 35 0.03 5.62 21.49
N GLU A 36 -0.68 6.19 22.45
CA GLU A 36 -0.12 7.04 23.49
C GLU A 36 0.82 6.27 24.42
N PHE A 37 0.64 4.95 24.53
CA PHE A 37 1.54 4.08 25.29
C PHE A 37 2.89 3.86 24.62
N LEU A 38 3.03 4.25 23.35
CA LEU A 38 4.29 4.18 22.63
C LEU A 38 5.20 5.35 23.07
N ARG A 39 6.17 5.05 23.92
CA ARG A 39 7.07 6.06 24.50
C ARG A 39 8.26 6.32 23.58
N ALA A 40 8.51 7.59 23.29
CA ALA A 40 9.72 7.99 22.59
C ALA A 40 10.93 7.92 23.54
N GLY A 41 12.09 7.45 23.02
CA GLY A 41 13.35 7.42 23.77
C GLY A 41 13.59 6.16 24.60
N GLU A 42 12.63 5.24 24.72
CA GLU A 42 12.88 3.92 25.30
C GLU A 42 13.63 3.01 24.29
N PRO A 43 14.54 2.14 24.75
CA PRO A 43 15.18 1.17 23.89
C PRO A 43 14.14 0.28 23.21
N TRP A 44 14.24 0.13 21.89
CA TRP A 44 13.35 -0.71 21.12
C TRP A 44 14.02 -2.00 20.72
N GLU A 45 13.38 -3.12 21.03
CA GLU A 45 13.84 -4.47 20.73
C GLU A 45 12.75 -5.27 20.04
N ILE A 46 13.13 -5.99 18.99
CA ILE A 46 12.28 -7.01 18.37
C ILE A 46 12.61 -8.35 19.00
N LYS A 47 11.62 -9.02 19.57
CA LYS A 47 11.76 -10.39 20.08
C LYS A 47 11.60 -11.37 18.94
N VAL A 48 12.57 -12.29 18.77
CA VAL A 48 12.49 -13.37 17.80
C VAL A 48 12.35 -14.69 18.54
N THR A 49 11.25 -15.40 18.29
CA THR A 49 10.83 -16.59 19.04
C THR A 49 10.24 -17.67 18.12
N GLY A 50 9.62 -18.70 18.68
CA GLY A 50 8.96 -19.78 17.95
C GLY A 50 9.92 -20.90 17.55
N LEU A 51 9.79 -21.44 16.35
CA LEU A 51 10.56 -22.58 15.83
C LEU A 51 12.00 -22.20 15.47
N ILE A 52 12.76 -21.77 16.47
CA ILE A 52 14.18 -21.43 16.41
C ILE A 52 14.92 -22.10 17.57
N LYS A 53 16.20 -22.41 17.38
CA LYS A 53 17.00 -23.09 18.41
C LYS A 53 17.14 -22.28 19.70
N GLN A 54 17.20 -20.99 19.62
CA GLN A 54 17.35 -20.09 20.77
C GLN A 54 16.68 -18.75 20.50
N PRO A 55 15.76 -18.27 21.36
CA PRO A 55 15.20 -16.95 21.29
C PRO A 55 16.27 -15.86 21.33
N ILE A 56 16.12 -14.84 20.51
CA ILE A 56 17.00 -13.68 20.46
C ILE A 56 16.21 -12.37 20.52
N LYS A 57 16.93 -11.29 20.78
CA LYS A 57 16.43 -9.93 20.68
C LYS A 57 17.30 -9.15 19.70
N ILE A 58 16.67 -8.32 18.89
CA ILE A 58 17.35 -7.47 17.91
C ILE A 58 17.02 -6.02 18.25
N GLY A 59 18.04 -5.27 18.59
CA GLY A 59 17.89 -3.84 18.93
C GLY A 59 17.78 -2.96 17.68
N LEU A 60 17.15 -1.79 17.83
CA LEU A 60 17.11 -0.77 16.78
C LEU A 60 18.51 -0.42 16.24
N PRO A 61 19.57 -0.25 17.05
CA PRO A 61 20.90 0.05 16.54
C PRO A 61 21.45 -1.02 15.60
N ASP A 62 21.13 -2.30 15.84
CA ASP A 62 21.59 -3.40 14.97
C ASP A 62 20.92 -3.37 13.60
N LEU A 63 19.62 -3.04 13.56
CA LEU A 63 18.90 -2.84 12.31
C LEU A 63 19.38 -1.61 11.58
N GLN A 64 19.64 -0.50 12.25
CA GLN A 64 20.17 0.71 11.65
C GLN A 64 21.55 0.51 10.99
N LYS A 65 22.43 -0.27 11.61
CA LYS A 65 23.73 -0.62 11.03
C LYS A 65 23.62 -1.42 9.73
N ARG A 66 22.61 -2.26 9.61
CA ARG A 66 22.32 -3.09 8.42
C ARG A 66 21.42 -2.38 7.42
N SER A 67 20.84 -1.22 7.77
CA SER A 67 19.92 -0.48 6.90
C SER A 67 20.61 -0.06 5.59
N ARG A 68 19.88 -0.25 4.49
CA ARG A 68 20.30 0.13 3.14
C ARG A 68 19.13 0.82 2.44
N PRO A 69 19.38 1.67 1.42
CA PRO A 69 18.33 2.18 0.55
C PRO A 69 17.52 1.02 -0.02
N ALA A 70 16.19 1.08 0.14
CA ALA A 70 15.26 0.12 -0.41
C ALA A 70 14.56 0.67 -1.67
N GLY A 71 14.58 1.99 -1.88
CA GLY A 71 14.00 2.68 -3.02
C GLY A 71 12.52 3.06 -2.82
N LEU A 72 11.90 3.45 -3.92
CA LEU A 72 10.51 3.89 -3.94
C LEU A 72 9.55 2.71 -3.82
N HIS A 73 8.66 2.74 -2.84
CA HIS A 73 7.58 1.76 -2.70
C HIS A 73 6.25 2.43 -2.43
N LEU A 74 5.24 1.93 -3.13
CA LEU A 74 3.86 2.32 -2.96
C LEU A 74 3.23 1.48 -1.85
N LEU A 75 2.52 2.14 -0.96
CA LEU A 75 1.62 1.50 0.00
C LEU A 75 0.18 1.87 -0.34
N GLU A 76 -0.70 0.89 -0.43
CA GLU A 76 -2.13 1.06 -0.60
C GLU A 76 -2.89 0.32 0.51
N CYS A 77 -3.83 0.99 1.16
CA CYS A 77 -4.74 0.32 2.08
C CYS A 77 -5.71 -0.59 1.31
N SER A 78 -5.90 -1.83 1.73
CA SER A 78 -6.89 -2.72 1.11
C SER A 78 -8.34 -2.22 1.24
N GLY A 79 -8.58 -1.28 2.17
CA GLY A 79 -9.83 -0.53 2.33
C GLY A 79 -9.82 0.85 1.66
N ASN A 80 -8.98 1.07 0.65
CA ASN A 80 -8.98 2.30 -0.14
C ASN A 80 -10.26 2.36 -0.99
N VAL A 81 -11.13 3.35 -0.73
CA VAL A 81 -12.50 3.43 -1.28
C VAL A 81 -12.83 4.85 -1.73
N ARG A 82 -13.95 5.00 -2.44
CA ARG A 82 -14.43 6.28 -2.99
C ARG A 82 -14.69 7.32 -1.89
N GLU A 83 -15.23 6.93 -0.76
CA GLU A 83 -15.50 7.81 0.39
C GLU A 83 -14.24 8.43 0.99
N ALA A 84 -13.10 7.78 0.79
CA ALA A 84 -11.77 8.28 1.12
C ALA A 84 -11.10 9.00 -0.08
N HIS A 85 -11.86 9.35 -1.11
CA HIS A 85 -11.35 9.88 -2.38
C HIS A 85 -10.21 9.04 -2.98
N PHE A 86 -10.13 7.75 -2.63
CA PHE A 86 -9.03 6.84 -2.91
C PHE A 86 -7.67 7.31 -2.37
N GLY A 87 -7.66 8.22 -1.40
CA GLY A 87 -6.46 8.85 -0.85
C GLY A 87 -5.67 7.98 0.14
N MET A 88 -6.05 6.71 0.36
CA MET A 88 -5.23 5.77 1.14
C MET A 88 -4.22 5.03 0.24
N LEU A 89 -3.47 5.81 -0.53
CA LEU A 89 -2.46 5.40 -1.49
C LEU A 89 -1.33 6.42 -1.47
N SER A 90 -0.09 6.01 -1.26
CA SER A 90 1.07 6.90 -1.22
C SER A 90 2.35 6.19 -1.61
N VAL A 91 3.32 6.94 -2.14
CA VAL A 91 4.68 6.48 -2.45
C VAL A 91 5.67 7.27 -1.60
N ALA A 92 6.65 6.57 -1.04
CA ALA A 92 7.79 7.17 -0.36
C ALA A 92 9.09 6.46 -0.76
N ASP A 93 10.21 7.11 -0.50
CA ASP A 93 11.54 6.50 -0.55
C ASP A 93 11.87 5.90 0.81
N TRP A 94 12.28 4.63 0.82
CA TRP A 94 12.46 3.86 2.04
C TRP A 94 13.90 3.39 2.22
N ALA A 95 14.31 3.28 3.48
CA ALA A 95 15.54 2.57 3.83
C ALA A 95 15.30 1.64 5.02
N GLY A 96 15.97 0.49 5.01
CA GLY A 96 15.80 -0.51 6.05
C GLY A 96 16.66 -1.76 5.86
N THR A 97 16.41 -2.77 6.67
CA THR A 97 17.12 -4.05 6.70
C THR A 97 16.23 -5.14 6.11
N ARG A 98 16.73 -5.93 5.17
CA ARG A 98 15.95 -7.03 4.59
C ARG A 98 15.53 -8.03 5.67
N VAL A 99 14.28 -8.50 5.59
CA VAL A 99 13.77 -9.55 6.50
C VAL A 99 14.59 -10.83 6.35
N SER A 100 14.99 -11.18 5.13
CA SER A 100 15.84 -12.34 4.85
C SER A 100 17.17 -12.30 5.64
N GLU A 101 17.84 -11.15 5.74
CA GLU A 101 19.08 -11.01 6.52
C GLU A 101 18.87 -11.31 8.02
N ILE A 102 17.68 -10.99 8.53
CA ILE A 102 17.33 -11.31 9.92
C ILE A 102 17.06 -12.80 10.06
N LEU A 103 16.26 -13.37 9.17
CA LEU A 103 15.95 -14.81 9.19
C LEU A 103 17.19 -15.68 8.99
N ASP A 104 18.13 -15.28 8.14
CA ASP A 104 19.38 -15.99 7.92
C ASP A 104 20.34 -15.89 9.13
N SER A 105 20.17 -14.86 9.98
CA SER A 105 20.97 -14.70 11.21
C SER A 105 20.50 -15.56 12.39
N VAL A 106 19.29 -16.14 12.30
CA VAL A 106 18.73 -17.03 13.33
C VAL A 106 18.81 -18.48 12.88
N LYS A 107 19.02 -19.39 13.85
CA LYS A 107 19.04 -20.84 13.59
C LYS A 107 17.61 -21.37 13.57
N VAL A 108 16.97 -21.28 12.40
CA VAL A 108 15.59 -21.72 12.17
C VAL A 108 15.50 -23.26 12.19
N GLU A 109 14.46 -23.83 12.80
CA GLU A 109 14.16 -25.25 12.78
C GLU A 109 13.55 -25.69 11.44
N LYS A 110 13.71 -26.96 11.06
CA LYS A 110 13.20 -27.49 9.78
C LYS A 110 11.67 -27.36 9.63
N ALA A 111 10.94 -27.38 10.73
CA ALA A 111 9.48 -27.25 10.74
C ALA A 111 8.99 -25.82 10.53
N ALA A 112 9.86 -24.83 10.60
CA ALA A 112 9.49 -23.43 10.41
C ALA A 112 9.35 -23.11 8.92
N SER A 113 8.16 -22.82 8.49
CA SER A 113 7.82 -22.43 7.13
C SER A 113 7.17 -21.05 7.05
N HIS A 114 6.67 -20.53 8.18
CA HIS A 114 5.96 -19.29 8.29
C HIS A 114 6.54 -18.37 9.36
N VAL A 115 6.26 -17.07 9.22
CA VAL A 115 6.75 -16.02 10.12
C VAL A 115 5.59 -15.12 10.50
N LEU A 116 5.21 -15.10 11.77
CA LEU A 116 4.36 -14.07 12.33
C LEU A 116 5.20 -12.83 12.58
N ILE A 117 4.74 -11.69 12.10
CA ILE A 117 5.28 -10.38 12.43
C ILE A 117 4.16 -9.59 13.08
N SER A 118 4.38 -9.12 14.30
CA SER A 118 3.43 -8.29 15.04
C SER A 118 4.07 -7.01 15.55
N GLY A 119 3.22 -6.03 15.85
CA GLY A 119 3.63 -4.71 16.30
C GLY A 119 2.99 -4.32 17.62
N PHE A 120 3.58 -3.32 18.26
CA PHE A 120 3.08 -2.71 19.48
C PHE A 120 1.74 -2.00 19.21
N ASP A 121 0.65 -2.74 19.31
CA ASP A 121 -0.70 -2.30 18.99
C ASP A 121 -1.56 -2.22 20.27
N ARG A 122 -1.20 -1.29 21.16
CA ARG A 122 -1.90 -1.02 22.42
C ARG A 122 -2.47 0.37 22.40
N TYR A 123 -3.75 0.49 22.70
CA TYR A 123 -4.47 1.76 22.72
C TYR A 123 -5.30 1.92 23.99
N PRO A 124 -5.44 3.16 24.53
CA PRO A 124 -6.29 3.41 25.69
C PRO A 124 -7.78 3.22 25.38
N ASP A 125 -8.18 3.53 24.15
CA ASP A 125 -9.57 3.52 23.71
C ASP A 125 -9.81 2.43 22.66
N THR A 126 -11.03 1.88 22.65
CA THR A 126 -11.52 0.99 21.60
C THR A 126 -11.92 1.78 20.35
N SER A 127 -11.81 1.14 19.19
CA SER A 127 -12.27 1.70 17.92
C SER A 127 -13.51 0.95 17.43
N SER A 128 -14.46 1.69 16.84
CA SER A 128 -15.62 1.10 16.16
C SER A 128 -15.29 0.61 14.74
N SER A 129 -14.18 1.04 14.17
CA SER A 129 -13.84 0.80 12.78
C SER A 129 -12.47 0.12 12.56
N SER A 130 -11.72 -0.14 13.62
CA SER A 130 -10.42 -0.79 13.57
C SER A 130 -10.24 -1.72 14.76
N LEU A 131 -9.84 -2.95 14.51
CA LEU A 131 -9.49 -3.90 15.56
C LEU A 131 -8.00 -3.75 15.90
N PRO A 132 -7.61 -3.76 17.19
CA PRO A 132 -6.22 -3.87 17.60
C PRO A 132 -5.67 -5.27 17.26
N GLY A 133 -4.36 -5.43 17.31
CA GLY A 133 -3.68 -6.69 17.02
C GLY A 133 -2.97 -6.67 15.67
N ALA A 134 -2.20 -5.60 15.40
CA ALA A 134 -1.40 -5.45 14.18
C ALA A 134 -0.45 -6.62 14.00
N SER A 135 -0.87 -7.62 13.23
CA SER A 135 -0.11 -8.85 13.03
C SER A 135 -0.47 -9.54 11.72
N TRP A 136 0.55 -10.11 11.07
CA TRP A 136 0.38 -10.87 9.84
C TRP A 136 1.34 -12.05 9.79
N ILE A 137 0.90 -13.16 9.21
CA ILE A 137 1.73 -14.34 9.01
C ILE A 137 2.04 -14.46 7.52
N PHE A 138 3.31 -14.64 7.22
CA PHE A 138 3.85 -14.79 5.86
C PHE A 138 4.54 -16.15 5.76
N SER A 139 4.61 -16.75 4.59
CA SER A 139 5.61 -17.78 4.36
C SER A 139 7.02 -17.14 4.27
N VAL A 140 8.04 -17.92 4.62
CA VAL A 140 9.45 -17.47 4.49
C VAL A 140 9.76 -17.11 3.04
N ASP A 141 9.24 -17.89 2.09
CA ASP A 141 9.48 -17.70 0.66
C ASP A 141 8.81 -16.41 0.14
N GLU A 142 7.60 -16.08 0.61
CA GLU A 142 6.92 -14.83 0.28
C GLU A 142 7.71 -13.60 0.73
N LEU A 143 8.23 -13.62 1.96
CA LEU A 143 9.06 -12.53 2.48
C LEU A 143 10.34 -12.33 1.67
N LYS A 144 10.96 -13.43 1.23
CA LYS A 144 12.16 -13.41 0.36
C LYS A 144 11.80 -12.90 -1.04
N ALA A 145 10.77 -13.47 -1.66
CA ALA A 145 10.34 -13.12 -3.03
C ALA A 145 9.89 -11.67 -3.16
N SER A 146 9.18 -11.13 -2.15
CA SER A 146 8.75 -9.73 -2.11
C SER A 146 9.87 -8.75 -1.77
N ASN A 147 11.05 -9.24 -1.40
CA ASN A 147 12.12 -8.39 -0.85
C ASN A 147 11.66 -7.56 0.36
N ALA A 148 10.83 -8.13 1.23
CA ALA A 148 10.33 -7.46 2.43
C ALA A 148 11.48 -6.95 3.32
N PHE A 149 11.26 -5.81 3.97
CA PHE A 149 12.27 -5.18 4.82
C PHE A 149 11.67 -4.47 6.02
N PHE A 150 12.46 -4.38 7.09
CA PHE A 150 12.17 -3.56 8.26
C PHE A 150 12.67 -2.14 7.99
N ALA A 151 11.76 -1.24 7.67
CA ALA A 151 12.08 0.16 7.44
C ALA A 151 12.41 0.87 8.76
N THR A 152 13.47 1.66 8.73
CA THR A 152 13.91 2.55 9.81
C THR A 152 13.95 4.01 9.35
N ALA A 153 13.83 4.26 8.05
CA ALA A 153 13.80 5.60 7.47
C ALA A 153 12.78 5.68 6.32
N MET A 154 12.25 6.89 6.12
CA MET A 154 11.26 7.26 5.11
C MET A 154 11.56 8.67 4.60
N ASN A 155 11.68 8.83 3.27
CA ASN A 155 12.03 10.09 2.62
C ASN A 155 13.27 10.78 3.23
N GLY A 156 14.33 9.98 3.46
CA GLY A 156 15.61 10.48 3.98
C GLY A 156 15.65 10.84 5.46
N SER A 157 14.59 10.60 6.22
CA SER A 157 14.51 10.87 7.67
C SER A 157 14.01 9.64 8.45
N SER A 158 14.16 9.67 9.78
CA SER A 158 13.56 8.64 10.65
C SER A 158 12.06 8.57 10.43
N LEU A 159 11.47 7.38 10.63
CA LEU A 159 10.03 7.21 10.53
C LEU A 159 9.28 8.17 11.47
N PRO A 160 8.24 8.86 11.01
CA PRO A 160 7.32 9.53 11.92
C PRO A 160 6.62 8.51 12.85
N LYS A 161 6.26 8.93 14.06
CA LYS A 161 5.61 8.06 15.07
C LYS A 161 4.39 7.34 14.50
N ASP A 162 3.52 8.06 13.82
CA ASP A 162 2.29 7.50 13.21
C ASP A 162 2.55 6.60 12.00
N HIS A 163 3.72 6.70 11.38
CA HIS A 163 4.14 5.85 10.27
C HIS A 163 4.95 4.63 10.70
N GLY A 164 5.08 4.39 12.01
CA GLY A 164 5.64 3.16 12.54
C GLY A 164 7.02 3.29 13.19
N PHE A 165 7.46 4.53 13.58
CA PHE A 165 8.69 4.69 14.37
C PHE A 165 8.67 3.77 15.61
N PRO A 166 9.76 3.06 15.93
CA PRO A 166 11.06 3.16 15.27
C PRO A 166 11.23 2.20 14.08
N ILE A 167 10.38 1.17 13.94
CA ILE A 167 10.52 0.11 12.95
C ILE A 167 9.15 -0.27 12.40
N ARG A 168 9.03 -0.34 11.08
CA ARG A 168 7.87 -0.93 10.42
C ARG A 168 8.30 -1.97 9.38
N LEU A 169 7.45 -2.97 9.19
CA LEU A 169 7.56 -3.86 8.04
C LEU A 169 7.00 -3.16 6.79
N VAL A 170 7.73 -3.28 5.69
CA VAL A 170 7.26 -2.97 4.33
C VAL A 170 7.37 -4.23 3.48
N VAL A 171 6.26 -4.62 2.85
CA VAL A 171 6.19 -5.75 1.92
C VAL A 171 5.87 -5.18 0.55
N PRO A 172 6.87 -4.99 -0.32
CA PRO A 172 6.69 -4.40 -1.65
C PRO A 172 5.63 -5.11 -2.47
N GLY A 173 4.71 -4.34 -3.07
CA GLY A 173 3.64 -4.87 -3.91
C GLY A 173 2.44 -5.48 -3.18
N TRP A 174 2.44 -5.51 -1.84
CA TRP A 174 1.32 -6.02 -1.05
C TRP A 174 0.53 -4.89 -0.40
N TYR A 175 -0.77 -5.14 -0.13
CA TYR A 175 -1.61 -4.17 0.55
C TYR A 175 -1.07 -3.77 1.92
N GLY A 176 -1.27 -2.50 2.29
CA GLY A 176 -0.75 -1.89 3.52
C GLY A 176 -1.15 -2.56 4.83
N CYS A 177 -2.19 -3.40 4.84
CA CYS A 177 -2.55 -4.22 6.01
C CYS A 177 -1.46 -5.23 6.39
N THR A 178 -0.57 -5.58 5.46
CA THR A 178 0.58 -6.46 5.73
C THR A 178 1.82 -5.70 6.21
N CYS A 179 1.85 -4.39 6.01
CA CYS A 179 2.98 -3.53 6.36
C CYS A 179 2.88 -3.09 7.83
N ILE A 180 3.17 -4.04 8.74
CA ILE A 180 3.01 -3.88 10.18
C ILE A 180 3.87 -2.73 10.73
N LYS A 181 3.25 -1.82 11.49
CA LYS A 181 3.92 -0.71 12.18
C LYS A 181 4.35 -1.11 13.59
N TRP A 182 5.36 -0.41 14.11
CA TRP A 182 5.86 -0.60 15.50
C TRP A 182 6.25 -2.04 15.79
N VAL A 183 6.95 -2.68 14.86
CA VAL A 183 7.31 -4.11 14.98
C VAL A 183 8.12 -4.37 16.24
N ASP A 184 7.64 -5.28 17.10
CA ASP A 184 8.27 -5.68 18.35
C ASP A 184 8.38 -7.21 18.52
N GLU A 185 7.78 -7.99 17.60
CA GLU A 185 7.84 -9.44 17.64
C GLU A 185 7.93 -10.08 16.26
N ILE A 186 8.76 -11.11 16.15
CA ILE A 186 8.86 -12.05 15.03
C ILE A 186 8.77 -13.46 15.62
N GLN A 187 7.82 -14.26 15.16
CA GLN A 187 7.67 -15.63 15.63
C GLN A 187 7.70 -16.62 14.47
N LEU A 188 8.61 -17.56 14.49
CA LEU A 188 8.71 -18.62 13.48
C LEU A 188 7.67 -19.71 13.77
N LEU A 189 6.90 -20.09 12.75
CA LEU A 189 5.73 -20.98 12.85
C LEU A 189 5.78 -22.07 11.77
N GLY A 190 4.99 -23.13 11.96
CA GLY A 190 4.69 -24.11 10.92
C GLY A 190 3.49 -23.69 10.05
N GLU A 191 3.26 -24.44 8.97
CA GLU A 191 2.20 -24.18 7.98
C GLU A 191 0.77 -24.33 8.51
N ASP A 192 0.59 -25.08 9.60
CA ASP A 192 -0.72 -25.30 10.24
C ASP A 192 -1.12 -24.20 11.24
N ALA A 193 -0.32 -23.16 11.39
CA ALA A 193 -0.64 -22.05 12.29
C ALA A 193 -2.00 -21.41 11.92
N PRO A 194 -2.80 -21.00 12.93
CA PRO A 194 -4.06 -20.30 12.67
C PRO A 194 -3.78 -18.89 12.14
N THR A 195 -4.67 -18.40 11.28
CA THR A 195 -4.63 -17.01 10.79
C THR A 195 -4.86 -16.02 11.94
N THR A 196 -4.22 -14.85 11.88
CA THR A 196 -4.41 -13.79 12.87
C THR A 196 -5.80 -13.14 12.75
N SER A 197 -6.23 -12.41 13.79
CA SER A 197 -7.49 -11.64 13.74
C SER A 197 -7.48 -10.63 12.59
N GLN A 198 -6.35 -9.97 12.35
CA GLN A 198 -6.20 -9.03 11.24
C GLN A 198 -6.31 -9.71 9.88
N MET A 199 -5.69 -10.89 9.69
CA MET A 199 -5.84 -11.65 8.44
C MET A 199 -7.31 -12.00 8.19
N ARG A 200 -8.04 -12.43 9.20
CA ARG A 200 -9.48 -12.73 9.10
C ARG A 200 -10.32 -11.50 8.79
N GLU A 201 -10.07 -10.36 9.46
CA GLU A 201 -10.77 -9.10 9.19
C GLU A 201 -10.57 -8.63 7.74
N PHE A 202 -9.35 -8.78 7.23
CA PHE A 202 -9.01 -8.30 5.88
C PHE A 202 -9.21 -9.34 4.77
N ALA A 203 -9.73 -10.53 5.06
CA ALA A 203 -9.87 -11.61 4.08
C ALA A 203 -10.64 -11.18 2.82
N SER A 204 -11.81 -10.58 2.95
CA SER A 204 -12.61 -10.09 1.80
C SER A 204 -11.91 -8.96 1.03
N ARG A 205 -11.24 -8.05 1.75
CA ARG A 205 -10.54 -6.91 1.15
C ARG A 205 -9.25 -7.32 0.43
N THR A 206 -8.70 -8.49 0.76
CA THR A 206 -7.51 -9.09 0.13
C THR A 206 -7.85 -10.23 -0.80
N MET A 207 -9.12 -10.32 -1.22
CA MET A 207 -9.62 -11.26 -2.23
C MET A 207 -9.44 -12.74 -1.87
N GLN A 208 -9.53 -13.09 -0.60
CA GLN A 208 -9.55 -14.47 -0.17
C GLN A 208 -10.87 -15.16 -0.54
N GLN A 209 -10.86 -16.46 -0.68
CA GLN A 209 -12.07 -17.27 -0.82
C GLN A 209 -12.57 -17.62 0.58
N GLY A 210 -13.57 -16.85 1.06
CA GLY A 210 -14.02 -16.94 2.45
C GLY A 210 -13.02 -16.35 3.43
N VAL A 211 -12.97 -16.92 4.64
CA VAL A 211 -12.04 -16.54 5.70
C VAL A 211 -11.17 -17.75 6.04
N PRO A 212 -9.94 -17.86 5.48
CA PRO A 212 -9.06 -18.99 5.74
C PRO A 212 -8.73 -19.12 7.22
N GLU A 213 -8.81 -20.34 7.76
CA GLU A 213 -8.48 -20.63 9.15
C GLU A 213 -6.97 -20.88 9.36
N ARG A 214 -6.30 -21.40 8.34
CA ARG A 214 -4.87 -21.74 8.38
C ARG A 214 -4.06 -20.86 7.43
N VAL A 215 -2.84 -20.57 7.84
CA VAL A 215 -1.96 -19.68 7.06
C VAL A 215 -1.62 -20.24 5.68
N ARG A 216 -1.47 -21.57 5.55
CA ARG A 216 -1.20 -22.24 4.27
C ARG A 216 -2.29 -22.03 3.22
N ASP A 217 -3.52 -21.74 3.65
CA ASP A 217 -4.68 -21.50 2.77
C ASP A 217 -4.86 -20.02 2.43
N TYR A 218 -4.08 -19.14 3.04
CA TYR A 218 -4.17 -17.70 2.85
C TYR A 218 -3.30 -17.24 1.67
N ARG A 219 -3.92 -16.69 0.65
CA ARG A 219 -3.20 -16.21 -0.54
C ARG A 219 -2.52 -14.87 -0.29
N PRO A 220 -1.33 -14.63 -0.89
CA PRO A 220 -0.65 -13.35 -0.83
C PRO A 220 -1.56 -12.18 -1.20
N PRO A 221 -1.72 -11.16 -0.34
CA PRO A 221 -2.59 -10.00 -0.62
C PRO A 221 -1.87 -8.97 -1.51
N VAL A 222 -1.54 -9.38 -2.72
CA VAL A 222 -0.86 -8.55 -3.72
C VAL A 222 -1.81 -7.47 -4.24
N ILE A 223 -1.30 -6.24 -4.39
CA ILE A 223 -2.03 -5.14 -5.03
C ILE A 223 -2.26 -5.48 -6.50
N GLU A 224 -3.52 -5.52 -6.92
CA GLU A 224 -3.87 -5.73 -8.33
C GLU A 224 -3.56 -4.49 -9.19
N GLN A 225 -3.46 -4.69 -10.49
CA GLN A 225 -3.37 -3.55 -11.41
C GLN A 225 -4.60 -2.64 -11.27
N ALA A 226 -4.34 -1.37 -11.14
CA ALA A 226 -5.33 -0.32 -10.98
C ALA A 226 -4.93 0.93 -11.75
N ALA A 227 -5.92 1.75 -12.08
CA ALA A 227 -5.73 3.05 -12.69
C ALA A 227 -6.88 3.97 -12.32
N MET A 228 -6.60 5.25 -12.18
CA MET A 228 -7.61 6.24 -11.78
C MET A 228 -7.26 7.62 -12.34
N PRO A 229 -8.25 8.41 -12.82
CA PRO A 229 -8.07 9.83 -13.06
C PRO A 229 -7.93 10.56 -11.71
N VAL A 230 -6.96 11.46 -11.60
CA VAL A 230 -6.70 12.23 -10.38
C VAL A 230 -7.04 13.71 -10.53
N ARG A 231 -7.01 14.23 -11.77
CA ARG A 231 -7.26 15.64 -12.06
C ARG A 231 -7.79 15.81 -13.48
N VAL A 232 -8.72 16.75 -13.65
CA VAL A 232 -9.18 17.22 -14.96
C VAL A 232 -8.92 18.72 -15.04
N GLU A 233 -8.18 19.15 -16.05
CA GLU A 233 -7.85 20.54 -16.31
C GLU A 233 -8.65 21.04 -17.51
N LYS A 234 -9.18 22.27 -17.41
CA LYS A 234 -9.82 22.99 -18.49
C LYS A 234 -8.79 23.92 -19.14
N TRP A 235 -8.68 23.86 -20.45
CA TRP A 235 -7.79 24.71 -21.25
C TRP A 235 -8.58 25.46 -22.32
N ILE A 236 -8.20 26.69 -22.55
CA ILE A 236 -8.77 27.51 -23.65
C ILE A 236 -7.64 27.74 -24.65
N VAL A 237 -7.78 27.19 -25.84
CA VAL A 237 -6.85 27.35 -26.97
C VAL A 237 -7.64 27.84 -28.18
N ASP A 238 -7.25 28.94 -28.75
CA ASP A 238 -7.93 29.58 -29.93
C ASP A 238 -9.44 29.69 -29.72
N GLN A 239 -9.86 30.16 -28.55
CA GLN A 239 -11.25 30.32 -28.10
C GLN A 239 -12.05 29.01 -27.99
N LYS A 240 -11.40 27.86 -28.15
CA LYS A 240 -12.01 26.53 -27.95
C LYS A 240 -11.67 25.97 -26.58
N ILE A 241 -12.69 25.42 -25.95
CA ILE A 241 -12.52 24.72 -24.66
C ILE A 241 -12.01 23.32 -24.92
N ASN A 242 -10.95 22.97 -24.26
CA ASN A 242 -10.37 21.63 -24.24
C ASN A 242 -10.21 21.18 -22.79
N TYR A 243 -10.30 19.89 -22.55
CA TYR A 243 -10.04 19.27 -21.27
C TYR A 243 -8.84 18.35 -21.37
N ARG A 244 -8.12 18.23 -20.26
CA ARG A 244 -7.03 17.27 -20.12
C ARG A 244 -7.23 16.49 -18.86
N VAL A 245 -7.34 15.17 -19.01
CA VAL A 245 -7.46 14.23 -17.88
C VAL A 245 -6.08 13.73 -17.56
N HIS A 246 -5.68 13.91 -16.30
CA HIS A 246 -4.46 13.37 -15.74
C HIS A 246 -4.80 12.22 -14.80
N GLY A 247 -3.98 11.18 -14.78
CA GLY A 247 -4.18 10.06 -13.88
C GLY A 247 -2.93 9.27 -13.58
N ILE A 248 -3.12 8.30 -12.71
CA ILE A 248 -2.11 7.34 -12.26
C ILE A 248 -2.54 5.92 -12.58
N ALA A 249 -1.56 5.03 -12.75
CA ALA A 249 -1.74 3.58 -12.80
C ALA A 249 -0.70 2.92 -11.89
N TRP A 250 -1.08 1.87 -11.20
CA TRP A 250 -0.21 1.20 -10.21
C TRP A 250 -0.58 -0.27 -10.04
N GLY A 251 0.19 -0.98 -9.21
CA GLY A 251 -0.08 -2.35 -8.79
C GLY A 251 0.26 -3.42 -9.83
N GLY A 252 0.00 -4.67 -9.45
CA GLY A 252 0.32 -5.85 -10.25
C GLY A 252 1.77 -6.30 -10.11
N ALA A 253 2.02 -7.55 -10.49
CA ALA A 253 3.37 -8.13 -10.52
C ALA A 253 4.26 -7.57 -11.64
N ARG A 254 3.66 -6.86 -12.58
CA ARG A 254 4.32 -6.14 -13.67
C ARG A 254 3.66 -4.78 -13.85
N PRO A 255 4.42 -3.77 -14.24
CA PRO A 255 3.86 -2.47 -14.55
C PRO A 255 2.75 -2.56 -15.60
N VAL A 256 1.79 -1.64 -15.55
CA VAL A 256 0.72 -1.54 -16.56
C VAL A 256 1.34 -1.22 -17.91
N SER A 257 1.10 -2.04 -18.94
CA SER A 257 1.71 -1.88 -20.27
C SER A 257 0.88 -1.01 -21.22
N GLY A 258 -0.39 -0.79 -20.92
CA GLY A 258 -1.28 0.03 -21.72
C GLY A 258 -2.60 0.30 -21.02
N LEU A 259 -3.15 1.48 -21.26
CA LEU A 259 -4.37 1.97 -20.63
C LEU A 259 -5.35 2.46 -21.70
N GLY A 260 -6.60 1.99 -21.63
CA GLY A 260 -7.72 2.52 -22.39
C GLY A 260 -8.62 3.38 -21.50
N ILE A 261 -9.19 4.41 -22.09
CA ILE A 261 -10.12 5.35 -21.46
C ILE A 261 -11.42 5.46 -22.26
N ARG A 262 -12.53 5.67 -21.59
CA ARG A 262 -13.81 6.11 -22.17
C ARG A 262 -14.55 7.00 -21.18
N PHE A 263 -15.48 7.80 -21.67
CA PHE A 263 -16.21 8.79 -20.87
C PHE A 263 -17.67 8.42 -20.61
N ASN A 264 -18.20 7.47 -21.36
CA ASN A 264 -19.54 6.90 -21.16
C ASN A 264 -19.51 5.40 -21.40
N SER A 265 -20.48 4.68 -20.86
CA SER A 265 -20.56 3.21 -20.98
C SER A 265 -20.76 2.72 -22.42
N GLU A 266 -21.39 3.55 -23.26
CA GLU A 266 -21.68 3.20 -24.66
C GLU A 266 -20.50 3.43 -25.60
N GLU A 267 -19.45 4.13 -25.15
CA GLU A 267 -18.27 4.42 -25.95
C GLU A 267 -17.28 3.26 -25.94
N ALA A 268 -16.58 3.08 -27.03
CA ALA A 268 -15.43 2.20 -27.09
C ALA A 268 -14.26 2.77 -26.28
N TYR A 269 -13.45 1.91 -25.67
CA TYR A 269 -12.20 2.36 -25.06
C TYR A 269 -11.20 2.79 -26.12
N VAL A 270 -10.63 3.97 -25.98
CA VAL A 270 -9.51 4.45 -26.77
C VAL A 270 -8.24 4.48 -25.93
N PRO A 271 -7.04 4.30 -26.52
CA PRO A 271 -5.79 4.46 -25.79
C PRO A 271 -5.66 5.87 -25.19
N VAL A 272 -5.08 5.99 -23.99
CA VAL A 272 -4.66 7.29 -23.49
C VAL A 272 -3.54 7.87 -24.37
N ASP A 273 -3.48 9.21 -24.51
CA ASP A 273 -2.53 9.85 -25.44
C ASP A 273 -1.08 9.70 -25.00
N SER A 274 -0.86 9.76 -23.69
CA SER A 274 0.47 9.63 -23.10
C SER A 274 0.39 8.72 -21.89
N PHE A 275 1.24 7.70 -21.89
CA PHE A 275 1.42 6.80 -20.77
C PHE A 275 2.91 6.71 -20.48
N MET A 276 3.31 7.31 -19.37
CA MET A 276 4.71 7.40 -18.98
C MET A 276 4.97 6.47 -17.80
N GLN A 277 5.73 5.44 -18.09
CA GLN A 277 6.33 4.59 -17.10
C GLN A 277 7.78 5.03 -16.92
N THR A 278 8.14 5.44 -15.73
CA THR A 278 9.50 5.84 -15.39
C THR A 278 10.19 4.68 -14.65
N GLY A 279 10.97 3.88 -15.38
CA GLY A 279 11.89 2.89 -14.80
C GLY A 279 11.30 2.02 -13.69
N ASN A 280 11.78 2.22 -12.46
CA ASN A 280 11.38 1.48 -11.25
C ASN A 280 10.30 2.19 -10.41
N ASP A 281 9.63 3.20 -10.96
CA ASP A 281 8.60 3.91 -10.21
C ASP A 281 7.41 3.00 -9.91
N PRO A 282 6.89 3.02 -8.67
CA PRO A 282 5.81 2.15 -8.24
C PRO A 282 4.44 2.55 -8.80
N TRP A 283 4.34 3.70 -9.47
CA TRP A 283 3.18 4.13 -10.25
C TRP A 283 3.61 4.79 -11.57
N SER A 284 2.72 4.76 -12.56
CA SER A 284 2.89 5.39 -13.86
C SER A 284 1.92 6.56 -13.99
N PHE A 285 2.31 7.58 -14.76
CA PHE A 285 1.47 8.75 -15.01
C PHE A 285 0.91 8.68 -16.44
N TRP A 286 -0.35 9.05 -16.61
CA TRP A 286 -0.96 9.11 -17.91
C TRP A 286 -1.75 10.40 -18.10
N VAL A 287 -1.92 10.79 -19.37
CA VAL A 287 -2.65 11.99 -19.79
C VAL A 287 -3.50 11.63 -20.98
N HIS A 288 -4.69 12.24 -21.07
CA HIS A 288 -5.58 12.13 -22.21
C HIS A 288 -6.26 13.47 -22.48
N ALA A 289 -6.13 13.99 -23.71
CA ALA A 289 -6.87 15.16 -24.18
C ALA A 289 -8.31 14.75 -24.48
N TRP A 290 -9.26 15.59 -24.05
CA TRP A 290 -10.67 15.28 -24.19
C TRP A 290 -11.46 16.53 -24.58
N ALA A 291 -12.26 16.43 -25.65
CA ALA A 291 -13.14 17.49 -26.14
C ALA A 291 -14.59 16.98 -26.11
N PRO A 292 -15.31 17.16 -25.00
CA PRO A 292 -16.73 16.81 -24.92
C PRO A 292 -17.54 17.66 -25.89
N THR A 293 -18.58 17.09 -26.47
CA THR A 293 -19.42 17.78 -27.48
C THR A 293 -20.67 18.42 -26.87
N LYS A 294 -20.96 18.15 -25.62
CA LYS A 294 -22.14 18.65 -24.89
C LYS A 294 -21.81 18.87 -23.42
N PRO A 295 -22.40 19.87 -22.76
CA PRO A 295 -22.41 19.95 -21.31
C PRO A 295 -23.11 18.72 -20.69
N GLY A 296 -22.70 18.32 -19.49
CA GLY A 296 -23.30 17.20 -18.77
C GLY A 296 -22.34 16.47 -17.86
N THR A 297 -22.83 15.40 -17.25
CA THR A 297 -22.04 14.53 -16.38
C THR A 297 -21.47 13.37 -17.19
N TYR A 298 -20.16 13.21 -17.10
CA TYR A 298 -19.43 12.13 -17.75
C TYR A 298 -18.79 11.20 -16.71
N PHE A 299 -18.61 9.93 -17.08
CA PHE A 299 -18.04 8.91 -16.20
C PHE A 299 -16.75 8.38 -16.81
N ILE A 300 -15.62 8.84 -16.31
CA ILE A 300 -14.30 8.40 -16.76
C ILE A 300 -14.07 6.98 -16.30
N GLN A 301 -13.99 6.06 -17.25
CA GLN A 301 -13.73 4.65 -17.02
C GLN A 301 -12.41 4.25 -17.67
N LEU A 302 -11.66 3.41 -16.99
CA LEU A 302 -10.34 2.96 -17.42
C LEU A 302 -10.32 1.44 -17.51
N ARG A 303 -9.48 0.94 -18.40
CA ARG A 303 -9.22 -0.49 -18.59
C ARG A 303 -7.75 -0.72 -18.92
N VAL A 304 -7.13 -1.71 -18.27
CA VAL A 304 -5.79 -2.17 -18.64
C VAL A 304 -5.87 -3.24 -19.74
N LYS A 305 -4.85 -3.31 -20.60
CA LYS A 305 -4.76 -4.30 -21.68
C LYS A 305 -4.18 -5.63 -21.22
N ASP A 306 -3.50 -5.63 -20.07
CA ASP A 306 -2.76 -6.79 -19.61
C ASP A 306 -3.66 -7.92 -19.11
N ALA A 307 -3.20 -9.16 -19.25
CA ALA A 307 -3.84 -10.35 -18.66
C ALA A 307 -3.52 -10.53 -17.16
N VAL A 308 -3.12 -9.46 -16.46
CA VAL A 308 -2.81 -9.46 -15.03
C VAL A 308 -4.08 -9.16 -14.25
N PRO A 309 -4.27 -9.70 -13.02
CA PRO A 309 -5.45 -9.43 -12.23
C PRO A 309 -5.70 -7.92 -12.03
N ALA A 310 -6.89 -7.46 -12.39
CA ALA A 310 -7.37 -6.08 -12.30
C ALA A 310 -8.88 -6.06 -11.97
N ARG A 311 -9.31 -6.89 -11.02
CA ARG A 311 -10.74 -7.14 -10.72
C ARG A 311 -11.48 -5.88 -10.33
N ARG A 312 -10.90 -5.06 -9.43
CA ARG A 312 -11.50 -3.79 -9.00
C ARG A 312 -11.62 -2.80 -10.15
N LEU A 313 -10.56 -2.67 -10.97
CA LEU A 313 -10.59 -1.78 -12.12
C LEU A 313 -11.65 -2.20 -13.13
N ASN A 314 -11.68 -3.48 -13.49
CA ASN A 314 -12.63 -4.03 -14.45
C ASN A 314 -14.08 -3.98 -13.96
N ALA A 315 -14.31 -4.03 -12.64
CA ALA A 315 -15.62 -3.83 -12.03
C ALA A 315 -16.04 -2.35 -11.91
N GLY A 316 -15.26 -1.41 -12.44
CA GLY A 316 -15.57 0.03 -12.37
C GLY A 316 -15.38 0.66 -10.99
N PHE A 317 -14.59 0.04 -10.11
CA PHE A 317 -14.38 0.54 -8.76
C PHE A 317 -13.77 1.94 -8.72
N TYR A 318 -12.89 2.26 -9.69
CA TYR A 318 -12.17 3.54 -9.79
C TYR A 318 -12.82 4.55 -10.74
N VAL A 319 -14.09 4.35 -11.13
CA VAL A 319 -14.83 5.30 -11.98
C VAL A 319 -14.95 6.64 -11.28
N ARG A 320 -14.68 7.73 -12.01
CA ARG A 320 -14.84 9.10 -11.54
C ARG A 320 -15.83 9.83 -12.43
N SER A 321 -16.75 10.55 -11.82
CA SER A 321 -17.63 11.48 -12.53
C SER A 321 -16.97 12.85 -12.67
N VAL A 322 -17.17 13.48 -13.79
CA VAL A 322 -16.79 14.87 -14.05
C VAL A 322 -17.97 15.61 -14.64
N GLU A 323 -18.24 16.80 -14.13
CA GLU A 323 -19.27 17.66 -14.64
C GLU A 323 -18.69 18.70 -15.58
N VAL A 324 -19.17 18.73 -16.81
CA VAL A 324 -18.75 19.67 -17.86
C VAL A 324 -19.86 20.70 -18.00
N ALA A 325 -19.58 21.93 -17.62
CA ALA A 325 -20.52 23.04 -17.73
C ALA A 325 -20.44 23.73 -19.09
N GLU A 326 -19.28 23.68 -19.75
CA GLU A 326 -19.00 24.39 -20.99
C GLU A 326 -18.23 23.48 -21.96
N VAL A 327 -18.51 23.62 -23.26
CA VAL A 327 -17.88 22.89 -24.37
C VAL A 327 -17.47 23.83 -25.49
#